data_f9d863bc71389384b42760a06e1b37a3
#
_entry.id   f9d863bc71389384b42760a06e1b37a3
#
_cell.length_a   1.000
_cell.length_b   1.000
_cell.length_c   1.000
_cell.angle_alpha   90.00
_cell.angle_beta   90.00
_cell.angle_gamma   90.00
#
_symmetry.space_group_name_H-M   'P 1'
#
loop_
_entity.id
_entity.type
_entity.pdbx_description
1 polymer ?
#
loop_
_entity_poly.entity_id
_entity_poly.type
_entity_poly.pdbx_seq_one_letter_code
_entity_poly.pdbx_strand_id
1 'polypeptide(L)'
;MSDYGDVTVDSLNNVKCEFGQGFHFLLDAHLDEIGMIVKSITDDGFIKVDKCGGIDCRMLLASEVSVWGKEEIKGIISNLPPHLQKKGDSKKVPSFDEISIDVGMTKEEAQKVISLGDRVTFKRNFTQLAGTQISSSVLDDRSGVASIILALDELKKINAKFTILFSSQEELGLRGAKAASFGVNPDEAISVDVSFGYTPMCKKSDCGEIGKGPMIGISPILDSKMSNDIKLTAEKYNIPYQIEVMGGGHTGTNADVLTVNEKGIKTALISIPEKYMHSPVEVVDTADVENTASLIVAYVKERVGEINA
;
A
#
# COMPACT_ATOMS: atom_id res chain seq x y z
N MET A 1 11.94 14.56 -0.26
CA MET A 1 11.03 15.24 0.68
C MET A 1 11.66 16.48 1.31
N SER A 2 12.86 16.42 1.88
CA SER A 2 13.57 17.59 2.50
C SER A 2 13.82 18.77 1.57
N ASP A 3 13.83 18.58 0.26
CA ASP A 3 13.94 19.68 -0.72
C ASP A 3 12.63 20.46 -0.90
N TYR A 4 11.53 19.96 -0.36
CA TYR A 4 10.19 20.55 -0.49
C TYR A 4 9.75 21.25 0.79
N GLY A 5 10.03 20.69 1.96
CA GLY A 5 9.53 21.22 3.22
C GLY A 5 10.15 20.57 4.46
N ASP A 6 9.55 20.85 5.59
CA ASP A 6 9.95 20.31 6.89
C ASP A 6 9.54 18.83 7.00
N VAL A 7 10.52 17.94 7.12
CA VAL A 7 10.30 16.50 7.24
C VAL A 7 10.43 16.07 8.70
N THR A 8 9.43 15.35 9.17
CA THR A 8 9.41 14.75 10.51
C THR A 8 9.10 13.26 10.43
N VAL A 9 9.66 12.50 11.38
CA VAL A 9 9.31 11.09 11.58
C VAL A 9 8.77 10.93 13.00
N ASP A 10 7.58 10.38 13.13
CA ASP A 10 6.95 10.22 14.44
C ASP A 10 7.29 8.87 15.11
N SER A 11 6.71 8.63 16.30
CA SER A 11 6.97 7.41 17.09
C SER A 11 6.45 6.12 16.45
N LEU A 12 5.55 6.20 15.46
CA LEU A 12 5.08 5.06 14.67
C LEU A 12 5.87 4.88 13.37
N ASN A 13 6.89 5.72 13.12
CA ASN A 13 7.66 5.78 11.88
C ASN A 13 6.85 6.29 10.66
N ASN A 14 5.81 7.07 10.88
CA ASN A 14 5.20 7.82 9.81
C ASN A 14 6.16 8.92 9.37
N VAL A 15 6.29 9.13 8.07
CA VAL A 15 7.08 10.22 7.49
C VAL A 15 6.12 11.33 7.04
N LYS A 16 6.27 12.51 7.61
CA LYS A 16 5.44 13.68 7.29
C LYS A 16 6.30 14.81 6.74
N CYS A 17 5.86 15.44 5.65
CA CYS A 17 6.47 16.63 5.09
C CYS A 17 5.43 17.74 4.97
N GLU A 18 5.74 18.92 5.51
CA GLU A 18 4.84 20.07 5.47
C GLU A 18 5.49 21.24 4.73
N PHE A 19 4.73 21.85 3.80
CA PHE A 19 5.18 23.02 3.04
C PHE A 19 3.99 23.87 2.54
N GLY A 20 4.31 25.11 2.10
CA GLY A 20 3.30 26.04 1.57
C GLY A 20 2.43 26.67 2.66
N GLN A 21 1.41 27.41 2.25
CA GLN A 21 0.45 28.09 3.12
C GLN A 21 -0.89 28.31 2.43
N GLY A 22 -1.95 28.58 3.18
CA GLY A 22 -3.30 28.80 2.64
C GLY A 22 -4.19 27.57 2.80
N PHE A 23 -5.01 27.26 1.79
CA PHE A 23 -5.89 26.09 1.82
C PHE A 23 -5.07 24.80 1.96
N HIS A 24 -5.46 23.95 2.90
CA HIS A 24 -4.62 22.89 3.39
C HIS A 24 -5.05 21.52 2.85
N PHE A 25 -4.19 20.88 2.05
CA PHE A 25 -4.36 19.53 1.57
C PHE A 25 -3.49 18.54 2.39
N LEU A 26 -4.10 17.41 2.75
CA LEU A 26 -3.38 16.22 3.21
C LEU A 26 -3.35 15.21 2.08
N LEU A 27 -2.17 14.77 1.65
CA LEU A 27 -1.98 13.67 0.70
C LEU A 27 -1.34 12.49 1.45
N ASP A 28 -2.00 11.35 1.45
CA ASP A 28 -1.57 10.15 2.19
C ASP A 28 -1.40 8.95 1.26
N ALA A 29 -0.37 8.16 1.52
CA ALA A 29 -0.09 6.84 0.97
C ALA A 29 0.71 6.05 2.01
N HIS A 30 0.65 4.70 2.03
CA HIS A 30 1.37 3.97 3.06
C HIS A 30 2.73 3.42 2.63
N LEU A 31 3.63 3.27 3.62
CA LEU A 31 5.01 2.80 3.42
C LEU A 31 5.22 1.36 3.82
N ASP A 32 4.40 0.86 4.74
CA ASP A 32 4.54 -0.49 5.26
C ASP A 32 4.12 -1.54 4.21
N GLU A 33 4.38 -2.76 4.51
CA GLU A 33 4.14 -3.91 3.66
C GLU A 33 3.66 -5.08 4.50
N ILE A 34 2.91 -5.99 3.90
CA ILE A 34 2.62 -7.29 4.51
C ILE A 34 3.91 -8.07 4.71
N GLY A 35 3.93 -8.93 5.71
CA GLY A 35 5.09 -9.76 6.00
C GLY A 35 4.80 -10.73 7.14
N MET A 36 5.86 -11.19 7.77
CA MET A 36 5.76 -12.15 8.88
C MET A 36 6.67 -11.72 10.04
N ILE A 37 6.44 -12.32 11.19
CA ILE A 37 7.23 -12.11 12.40
C ILE A 37 7.70 -13.46 12.95
N VAL A 38 8.95 -13.55 13.38
CA VAL A 38 9.52 -14.76 13.97
C VAL A 38 8.83 -15.05 15.30
N LYS A 39 8.21 -16.22 15.40
CA LYS A 39 7.48 -16.71 16.59
C LYS A 39 8.31 -17.69 17.43
N SER A 40 9.05 -18.57 16.77
CA SER A 40 9.96 -19.51 17.44
C SER A 40 10.98 -20.11 16.48
N ILE A 41 12.02 -20.72 17.03
CA ILE A 41 13.01 -21.52 16.31
C ILE A 41 12.88 -22.96 16.81
N THR A 42 12.67 -23.91 15.89
CA THR A 42 12.50 -25.33 16.23
C THR A 42 13.83 -25.97 16.63
N ASP A 43 13.79 -27.19 17.22
CA ASP A 43 15.01 -27.91 17.58
C ASP A 43 15.86 -28.30 16.36
N ASP A 44 15.23 -28.41 15.17
CA ASP A 44 15.88 -28.69 13.89
C ASP A 44 16.34 -27.40 13.17
N GLY A 45 16.22 -26.22 13.78
CA GLY A 45 16.68 -24.94 13.21
C GLY A 45 15.70 -24.22 12.28
N PHE A 46 14.51 -24.77 12.04
CA PHE A 46 13.50 -24.08 11.24
C PHE A 46 12.88 -22.91 11.99
N ILE A 47 12.55 -21.83 11.27
CA ILE A 47 11.92 -20.65 11.83
C ILE A 47 10.40 -20.75 11.68
N LYS A 48 9.69 -20.67 12.79
CA LYS A 48 8.22 -20.52 12.82
C LYS A 48 7.86 -19.05 12.85
N VAL A 49 6.83 -18.70 12.09
CA VAL A 49 6.39 -17.31 11.90
C VAL A 49 4.90 -17.15 12.13
N ASP A 50 4.48 -15.92 12.36
CA ASP A 50 3.09 -15.49 12.31
C ASP A 50 2.94 -14.34 11.30
N LYS A 51 1.72 -14.08 10.84
CA LYS A 51 1.47 -13.06 9.83
C LYS A 51 1.52 -11.63 10.38
N CYS A 52 1.96 -10.71 9.56
CA CYS A 52 1.77 -9.27 9.70
C CYS A 52 1.04 -8.78 8.45
N GLY A 53 -0.22 -8.37 8.58
CA GLY A 53 -1.09 -7.99 7.48
C GLY A 53 -1.85 -9.16 6.83
N GLY A 54 -2.41 -8.91 5.67
CA GLY A 54 -3.32 -9.81 4.96
C GLY A 54 -2.62 -10.85 4.08
N ILE A 55 -2.01 -11.88 4.66
CA ILE A 55 -1.28 -12.92 3.91
C ILE A 55 -2.12 -14.19 3.71
N ASP A 56 -2.19 -14.66 2.46
CA ASP A 56 -2.73 -15.98 2.12
C ASP A 56 -1.61 -17.03 2.13
N CYS A 57 -1.76 -18.07 2.96
CA CYS A 57 -0.78 -19.16 3.06
C CYS A 57 -0.50 -19.89 1.75
N ARG A 58 -1.42 -19.84 0.79
CA ARG A 58 -1.21 -20.42 -0.56
C ARG A 58 -0.08 -19.77 -1.31
N MET A 59 0.15 -18.47 -1.05
CA MET A 59 1.19 -17.67 -1.71
C MET A 59 2.57 -17.88 -1.07
N LEU A 60 2.61 -18.46 0.14
CA LEU A 60 3.85 -18.60 0.89
C LEU A 60 4.70 -19.79 0.45
N LEU A 61 4.06 -20.91 0.09
CA LEU A 61 4.77 -22.17 -0.17
C LEU A 61 5.84 -22.03 -1.24
N ALA A 62 7.06 -22.47 -0.94
CA ALA A 62 8.24 -22.38 -1.80
C ALA A 62 8.71 -20.95 -2.12
N SER A 63 8.20 -19.93 -1.42
CA SER A 63 8.67 -18.56 -1.59
C SER A 63 10.03 -18.34 -0.94
N GLU A 64 10.85 -17.52 -1.57
CA GLU A 64 12.08 -16.98 -0.97
C GLU A 64 11.73 -15.79 -0.07
N VAL A 65 12.36 -15.73 1.10
CA VAL A 65 12.15 -14.67 2.10
C VAL A 65 13.45 -14.15 2.65
N SER A 66 13.41 -12.96 3.24
CA SER A 66 14.50 -12.37 4.02
C SER A 66 14.05 -12.27 5.48
N VAL A 67 14.78 -12.91 6.39
CA VAL A 67 14.64 -12.76 7.84
C VAL A 67 15.58 -11.65 8.30
N TRP A 68 15.02 -10.60 8.88
CA TRP A 68 15.74 -9.39 9.32
C TRP A 68 16.16 -9.52 10.78
N GLY A 69 17.19 -10.35 11.03
CA GLY A 69 17.82 -10.51 12.34
C GLY A 69 18.96 -9.51 12.55
N LYS A 70 20.07 -9.95 13.16
CA LYS A 70 21.28 -9.10 13.27
C LYS A 70 21.85 -8.72 11.91
N GLU A 71 21.58 -9.51 10.92
CA GLU A 71 21.86 -9.30 9.50
C GLU A 71 20.71 -9.86 8.66
N GLU A 72 20.70 -9.62 7.37
CA GLU A 72 19.70 -10.20 6.47
C GLU A 72 20.02 -11.69 6.21
N ILE A 73 19.16 -12.57 6.67
CA ILE A 73 19.25 -14.03 6.48
C ILE A 73 18.29 -14.44 5.37
N LYS A 74 18.78 -15.11 4.35
CA LYS A 74 17.93 -15.68 3.30
C LYS A 74 17.28 -16.97 3.79
N GLY A 75 16.02 -17.17 3.49
CA GLY A 75 15.27 -18.36 3.83
C GLY A 75 14.30 -18.78 2.74
N ILE A 76 13.91 -20.03 2.78
CA ILE A 76 12.91 -20.63 1.89
C ILE A 76 11.74 -21.13 2.75
N ILE A 77 10.53 -20.74 2.38
CA ILE A 77 9.35 -21.29 3.05
C ILE A 77 9.16 -22.74 2.64
N SER A 78 9.09 -23.61 3.64
CA SER A 78 9.00 -25.06 3.45
C SER A 78 7.76 -25.47 2.66
N ASN A 79 7.93 -26.49 1.85
CA ASN A 79 6.84 -27.11 1.10
C ASN A 79 6.99 -28.62 1.14
N LEU A 80 5.91 -29.32 1.48
CA LEU A 80 5.90 -30.78 1.48
C LEU A 80 5.60 -31.30 0.07
N PRO A 81 6.53 -32.06 -0.56
CA PRO A 81 6.32 -32.58 -1.89
C PRO A 81 5.13 -33.57 -1.94
N PRO A 82 4.42 -33.67 -3.08
CA PRO A 82 3.20 -34.48 -3.20
C PRO A 82 3.35 -35.93 -2.73
N HIS A 83 4.53 -36.53 -2.93
CA HIS A 83 4.80 -37.92 -2.55
C HIS A 83 4.81 -38.17 -1.04
N LEU A 84 5.00 -37.15 -0.23
CA LEU A 84 5.02 -37.22 1.24
C LEU A 84 3.70 -36.72 1.85
N GLN A 85 2.80 -36.16 1.05
CA GLN A 85 1.49 -35.71 1.51
C GLN A 85 0.55 -36.89 1.75
N LYS A 86 -0.26 -36.81 2.81
CA LYS A 86 -1.33 -37.78 3.05
C LYS A 86 -2.45 -37.61 2.02
N LYS A 87 -3.17 -38.69 1.76
CA LYS A 87 -4.30 -38.67 0.82
C LYS A 87 -5.35 -37.62 1.26
N GLY A 88 -5.54 -36.60 0.42
CA GLY A 88 -6.46 -35.48 0.71
C GLY A 88 -5.77 -34.16 1.10
N ASP A 89 -4.51 -34.18 1.55
CA ASP A 89 -3.78 -32.96 1.97
C ASP A 89 -3.50 -32.02 0.80
N SER A 90 -3.41 -32.53 -0.43
CA SER A 90 -3.17 -31.72 -1.64
C SER A 90 -4.25 -30.66 -1.92
N LYS A 91 -5.42 -30.77 -1.28
CA LYS A 91 -6.53 -29.81 -1.37
C LYS A 91 -6.61 -28.87 -0.16
N LYS A 92 -5.78 -29.08 0.86
CA LYS A 92 -5.80 -28.30 2.08
C LYS A 92 -4.85 -27.11 1.96
N VAL A 93 -5.33 -25.92 2.26
CA VAL A 93 -4.48 -24.74 2.45
C VAL A 93 -3.79 -24.88 3.79
N PRO A 94 -2.44 -24.81 3.87
CA PRO A 94 -1.73 -24.90 5.15
C PRO A 94 -2.09 -23.71 6.04
N SER A 95 -2.14 -23.97 7.33
CA SER A 95 -2.21 -22.91 8.34
C SER A 95 -0.82 -22.32 8.60
N PHE A 96 -0.74 -21.15 9.25
CA PHE A 96 0.53 -20.56 9.64
C PHE A 96 1.36 -21.46 10.56
N ASP A 97 0.73 -22.25 11.43
CA ASP A 97 1.44 -23.21 12.30
C ASP A 97 2.11 -24.35 11.51
N GLU A 98 1.62 -24.64 10.29
CA GLU A 98 2.20 -25.64 9.39
C GLU A 98 3.34 -25.05 8.53
N ILE A 99 3.46 -23.71 8.45
CA ILE A 99 4.53 -23.02 7.72
C ILE A 99 5.82 -23.03 8.54
N SER A 100 6.94 -23.23 7.87
CA SER A 100 8.29 -23.11 8.44
C SER A 100 9.23 -22.52 7.40
N ILE A 101 10.19 -21.73 7.85
CA ILE A 101 11.24 -21.18 6.99
C ILE A 101 12.52 -21.97 7.26
N ASP A 102 13.10 -22.49 6.20
CA ASP A 102 14.42 -23.10 6.20
C ASP A 102 15.47 -22.02 5.91
N VAL A 103 16.39 -21.82 6.84
CA VAL A 103 17.52 -20.90 6.72
C VAL A 103 18.86 -21.63 6.62
N GLY A 104 18.85 -22.96 6.53
CA GLY A 104 20.03 -23.82 6.40
C GLY A 104 20.93 -23.83 7.64
N MET A 105 20.41 -23.51 8.82
CA MET A 105 21.15 -23.40 10.08
C MET A 105 20.66 -24.41 11.11
N THR A 106 21.53 -24.81 12.01
CA THR A 106 21.12 -25.46 13.28
C THR A 106 20.41 -24.47 14.18
N LYS A 107 19.71 -24.95 15.21
CA LYS A 107 19.06 -24.09 16.20
C LYS A 107 20.04 -23.11 16.85
N GLU A 108 21.20 -23.61 17.26
CA GLU A 108 22.24 -22.83 17.93
C GLU A 108 22.84 -21.75 17.02
N GLU A 109 22.98 -22.03 15.73
CA GLU A 109 23.44 -21.06 14.74
C GLU A 109 22.37 -20.00 14.49
N ALA A 110 21.12 -20.41 14.24
CA ALA A 110 20.00 -19.49 14.02
C ALA A 110 19.80 -18.55 15.21
N GLN A 111 19.84 -19.04 16.45
CA GLN A 111 19.68 -18.24 17.67
C GLN A 111 20.77 -17.17 17.87
N LYS A 112 21.93 -17.29 17.21
CA LYS A 112 22.98 -16.26 17.28
C LYS A 112 22.63 -15.01 16.48
N VAL A 113 21.85 -15.16 15.42
CA VAL A 113 21.58 -14.11 14.43
C VAL A 113 20.10 -13.77 14.27
N ILE A 114 19.19 -14.66 14.67
CA ILE A 114 17.74 -14.48 14.60
C ILE A 114 17.14 -14.47 16.00
N SER A 115 16.27 -13.51 16.28
CA SER A 115 15.56 -13.34 17.54
C SER A 115 14.04 -13.46 17.33
N LEU A 116 13.32 -13.78 18.41
CA LEU A 116 11.85 -13.70 18.40
C LEU A 116 11.44 -12.24 18.17
N GLY A 117 10.48 -12.04 17.28
CA GLY A 117 10.02 -10.71 16.88
C GLY A 117 10.74 -10.12 15.67
N ASP A 118 11.79 -10.75 15.17
CA ASP A 118 12.43 -10.30 13.91
C ASP A 118 11.45 -10.36 12.75
N ARG A 119 11.55 -9.38 11.85
CA ARG A 119 10.65 -9.29 10.69
C ARG A 119 11.10 -10.22 9.59
N VAL A 120 10.12 -10.72 8.84
CA VAL A 120 10.35 -11.54 7.65
C VAL A 120 9.57 -10.92 6.50
N THR A 121 10.25 -10.61 5.42
CA THR A 121 9.65 -10.06 4.21
C THR A 121 9.82 -11.01 3.03
N PHE A 122 8.97 -10.90 2.03
CA PHE A 122 9.22 -11.56 0.75
C PHE A 122 10.53 -11.08 0.12
N LYS A 123 11.21 -11.96 -0.60
CA LYS A 123 12.35 -11.55 -1.42
C LYS A 123 11.89 -10.50 -2.42
N ARG A 124 12.53 -9.36 -2.40
CA ARG A 124 12.24 -8.29 -3.36
C ARG A 124 12.76 -8.66 -4.73
N ASN A 125 11.86 -8.71 -5.68
CA ASN A 125 12.15 -8.94 -7.09
C ASN A 125 11.51 -7.80 -7.89
N PHE A 126 12.23 -7.28 -8.85
CA PHE A 126 11.69 -6.34 -9.83
C PHE A 126 11.73 -6.97 -11.20
N THR A 127 10.62 -6.99 -11.90
CA THR A 127 10.50 -7.54 -13.25
C THR A 127 9.76 -6.58 -14.15
N GLN A 128 10.42 -6.13 -15.20
CA GLN A 128 9.75 -5.41 -16.27
C GLN A 128 8.95 -6.40 -17.10
N LEU A 129 7.65 -6.16 -17.22
CA LEU A 129 6.75 -6.91 -18.09
C LEU A 129 6.59 -6.21 -19.44
N ALA A 130 5.65 -6.66 -20.27
CA ALA A 130 5.38 -6.03 -21.55
C ALA A 130 4.79 -4.62 -21.38
N GLY A 131 5.22 -3.68 -22.23
CA GLY A 131 4.78 -2.29 -22.18
C GLY A 131 5.31 -1.57 -20.93
N THR A 132 4.41 -0.88 -20.26
CA THR A 132 4.67 -0.09 -19.05
C THR A 132 4.39 -0.85 -17.75
N GLN A 133 4.03 -2.14 -17.83
CA GLN A 133 3.73 -2.95 -16.66
C GLN A 133 5.00 -3.43 -15.94
N ILE A 134 4.97 -3.38 -14.63
CA ILE A 134 6.04 -3.88 -13.76
C ILE A 134 5.45 -4.86 -12.75
N SER A 135 6.28 -5.81 -12.31
CA SER A 135 5.96 -6.70 -11.20
C SER A 135 7.02 -6.59 -10.11
N SER A 136 6.58 -6.46 -8.89
CA SER A 136 7.41 -6.48 -7.69
C SER A 136 6.58 -6.88 -6.48
N SER A 137 7.20 -7.18 -5.37
CA SER A 137 6.53 -7.11 -4.07
C SER A 137 6.45 -5.64 -3.63
N VAL A 138 5.48 -5.30 -2.80
CA VAL A 138 5.37 -3.96 -2.17
C VAL A 138 4.98 -2.84 -3.14
N LEU A 139 4.31 -3.15 -4.26
CA LEU A 139 3.67 -2.12 -5.07
C LEU A 139 2.46 -1.54 -4.35
N ASP A 140 1.86 -2.33 -3.49
CA ASP A 140 0.97 -1.97 -2.39
C ASP A 140 1.78 -1.45 -1.19
N ASP A 141 1.80 -0.16 -0.82
CA ASP A 141 1.29 0.98 -1.61
C ASP A 141 2.45 1.91 -2.03
N ARG A 142 3.61 1.31 -2.39
CA ARG A 142 4.73 2.10 -2.94
C ARG A 142 4.38 2.77 -4.27
N SER A 143 3.33 2.30 -4.95
CA SER A 143 2.78 2.92 -6.15
C SER A 143 2.11 4.25 -5.83
N GLY A 144 1.32 4.32 -4.77
CA GLY A 144 0.73 5.57 -4.27
C GLY A 144 1.80 6.54 -3.76
N VAL A 145 2.77 6.05 -2.99
CA VAL A 145 3.94 6.86 -2.58
C VAL A 145 4.66 7.46 -3.79
N ALA A 146 4.90 6.67 -4.83
CA ALA A 146 5.57 7.14 -6.05
C ALA A 146 4.73 8.20 -6.78
N SER A 147 3.41 8.03 -6.87
CA SER A 147 2.53 9.00 -7.52
C SER A 147 2.53 10.35 -6.80
N ILE A 148 2.51 10.34 -5.46
CA ILE A 148 2.60 11.58 -4.68
C ILE A 148 3.98 12.24 -4.87
N ILE A 149 5.07 11.46 -4.86
CA ILE A 149 6.42 12.00 -5.10
C ILE A 149 6.52 12.65 -6.49
N LEU A 150 5.98 12.02 -7.52
CA LEU A 150 5.95 12.58 -8.88
C LEU A 150 5.16 13.90 -8.97
N ALA A 151 4.17 14.10 -8.11
CA ALA A 151 3.37 15.30 -8.08
C ALA A 151 4.07 16.50 -7.39
N LEU A 152 5.07 16.27 -6.52
CA LEU A 152 5.63 17.29 -5.62
C LEU A 152 6.17 18.53 -6.35
N ASP A 153 6.87 18.38 -7.46
CA ASP A 153 7.44 19.51 -8.20
C ASP A 153 6.39 20.48 -8.73
N GLU A 154 5.23 19.96 -9.10
CA GLU A 154 4.10 20.79 -9.55
C GLU A 154 3.30 21.34 -8.37
N LEU A 155 3.09 20.55 -7.31
CA LEU A 155 2.39 20.98 -6.10
C LEU A 155 3.12 22.14 -5.41
N LYS A 156 4.45 22.13 -5.37
CA LYS A 156 5.27 23.20 -4.77
C LYS A 156 5.05 24.55 -5.45
N LYS A 157 4.58 24.59 -6.71
CA LYS A 157 4.28 25.82 -7.46
C LYS A 157 2.90 26.39 -7.15
N ILE A 158 2.05 25.65 -6.46
CA ILE A 158 0.67 26.05 -6.16
C ILE A 158 0.63 26.76 -4.80
N ASN A 159 -0.11 27.87 -4.73
CA ASN A 159 -0.28 28.62 -3.48
C ASN A 159 -1.32 27.91 -2.57
N ALA A 160 -0.89 26.85 -1.93
CA ALA A 160 -1.65 26.05 -0.98
C ALA A 160 -0.71 25.49 0.09
N LYS A 161 -1.26 25.07 1.24
CA LYS A 161 -0.54 24.33 2.26
C LYS A 161 -0.69 22.82 1.98
N PHE A 162 0.40 22.10 2.13
CA PHE A 162 0.43 20.64 1.96
C PHE A 162 1.00 19.96 3.20
N THR A 163 0.33 18.91 3.62
CA THR A 163 0.90 17.84 4.45
C THR A 163 0.96 16.59 3.62
N ILE A 164 2.16 16.14 3.30
CA ILE A 164 2.40 14.84 2.67
C ILE A 164 2.65 13.84 3.78
N LEU A 165 1.84 12.81 3.86
CA LEU A 165 1.93 11.77 4.87
C LEU A 165 2.23 10.43 4.19
N PHE A 166 3.41 9.89 4.46
CA PHE A 166 3.71 8.51 4.15
C PHE A 166 3.58 7.70 5.43
N SER A 167 2.42 7.07 5.58
CA SER A 167 2.01 6.41 6.80
C SER A 167 2.58 5.01 6.94
N SER A 168 2.66 4.53 8.15
CA SER A 168 3.06 3.18 8.53
C SER A 168 1.88 2.43 9.13
N GLN A 169 1.97 1.10 9.22
CA GLN A 169 0.98 0.25 9.88
C GLN A 169 -0.44 0.39 9.29
N GLU A 170 -0.54 0.68 8.01
CA GLU A 170 -1.80 0.60 7.29
C GLU A 170 -2.30 -0.85 7.32
N GLU A 171 -1.45 -1.78 6.92
CA GLU A 171 -1.67 -3.24 6.86
C GLU A 171 -2.00 -3.88 8.23
N LEU A 172 -1.75 -3.15 9.30
CA LEU A 172 -2.03 -3.56 10.67
C LEU A 172 -3.26 -2.86 11.28
N GLY A 173 -4.08 -2.22 10.44
CA GLY A 173 -5.34 -1.58 10.81
C GLY A 173 -5.26 -0.06 10.86
N LEU A 174 -4.67 0.56 9.84
CA LEU A 174 -4.70 2.01 9.55
C LEU A 174 -4.12 2.89 10.66
N ARG A 175 -3.19 2.34 11.47
CA ARG A 175 -2.76 2.95 12.74
C ARG A 175 -1.92 4.19 12.53
N GLY A 176 -1.04 4.15 11.53
CA GLY A 176 -0.13 5.25 11.22
C GLY A 176 -0.87 6.49 10.78
N ALA A 177 -1.73 6.37 9.77
CA ALA A 177 -2.53 7.47 9.27
C ALA A 177 -3.44 8.06 10.35
N LYS A 178 -4.08 7.20 11.17
CA LYS A 178 -4.91 7.64 12.30
C LYS A 178 -4.12 8.48 13.31
N ALA A 179 -2.91 8.08 13.65
CA ALA A 179 -2.08 8.79 14.62
C ALA A 179 -1.47 10.06 14.02
N ALA A 180 -0.92 9.99 12.81
CA ALA A 180 -0.19 11.09 12.19
C ALA A 180 -1.09 12.21 11.66
N SER A 181 -2.35 11.91 11.32
CA SER A 181 -3.32 12.93 10.90
C SER A 181 -3.95 13.69 12.08
N PHE A 182 -3.80 13.19 13.32
CA PHE A 182 -4.27 13.89 14.50
C PHE A 182 -3.53 15.25 14.66
N GLY A 183 -4.29 16.33 14.80
CA GLY A 183 -3.76 17.70 14.92
C GLY A 183 -3.34 18.35 13.60
N VAL A 184 -3.44 17.67 12.45
CA VAL A 184 -3.09 18.25 11.13
C VAL A 184 -4.15 19.26 10.68
N ASN A 185 -5.42 18.97 10.91
CA ASN A 185 -6.57 19.82 10.53
C ASN A 185 -6.54 20.30 9.06
N PRO A 186 -6.44 19.43 8.07
CA PRO A 186 -6.52 19.83 6.66
C PRO A 186 -7.95 20.23 6.29
N ASP A 187 -8.10 21.04 5.24
CA ASP A 187 -9.39 21.35 4.66
C ASP A 187 -9.93 20.18 3.83
N GLU A 188 -9.03 19.50 3.11
CA GLU A 188 -9.31 18.32 2.29
C GLU A 188 -8.17 17.31 2.36
N ALA A 189 -8.49 16.02 2.26
CA ALA A 189 -7.53 14.93 2.19
C ALA A 189 -7.75 14.07 0.94
N ILE A 190 -6.66 13.61 0.34
CA ILE A 190 -6.66 12.58 -0.69
C ILE A 190 -5.83 11.43 -0.17
N SER A 191 -6.47 10.29 0.04
CA SER A 191 -5.78 9.02 0.25
C SER A 191 -5.47 8.40 -1.11
N VAL A 192 -4.25 7.98 -1.31
CA VAL A 192 -3.84 7.22 -2.49
C VAL A 192 -3.50 5.84 -2.01
N ASP A 193 -3.99 4.83 -2.71
CA ASP A 193 -3.78 3.43 -2.38
C ASP A 193 -3.85 2.60 -3.66
N VAL A 194 -3.67 1.31 -3.59
CA VAL A 194 -3.95 0.40 -4.69
C VAL A 194 -5.35 -0.21 -4.55
N SER A 195 -5.90 -0.77 -5.62
CA SER A 195 -7.12 -1.58 -5.56
C SER A 195 -7.14 -2.62 -6.67
N PHE A 196 -8.15 -3.50 -6.64
CA PHE A 196 -8.18 -4.72 -7.44
C PHE A 196 -8.13 -4.47 -8.95
N GLY A 197 -7.02 -4.84 -9.58
CA GLY A 197 -6.86 -4.94 -11.02
C GLY A 197 -7.47 -6.23 -11.57
N TYR A 198 -8.11 -6.16 -12.72
CA TYR A 198 -8.77 -7.31 -13.33
C TYR A 198 -7.80 -8.45 -13.65
N THR A 199 -8.18 -9.65 -13.22
CA THR A 199 -7.59 -10.94 -13.61
C THR A 199 -8.68 -11.91 -14.05
N PRO A 200 -8.36 -12.98 -14.79
CA PRO A 200 -9.39 -14.00 -15.16
C PRO A 200 -10.08 -14.67 -13.98
N MET A 201 -9.58 -14.49 -12.77
CA MET A 201 -10.11 -15.10 -11.55
C MET A 201 -11.12 -14.21 -10.80
N CYS A 202 -11.29 -12.95 -11.21
CA CYS A 202 -12.23 -12.02 -10.61
C CYS A 202 -13.31 -11.57 -11.60
N LYS A 203 -14.41 -11.02 -11.10
CA LYS A 203 -15.42 -10.41 -11.96
C LYS A 203 -14.93 -9.06 -12.46
N LYS A 204 -15.09 -8.83 -13.75
CA LYS A 204 -14.67 -7.57 -14.38
C LYS A 204 -15.40 -6.34 -13.79
N SER A 205 -16.61 -6.51 -13.29
CA SER A 205 -17.38 -5.44 -12.63
C SER A 205 -16.82 -4.97 -11.30
N ASP A 206 -15.96 -5.79 -10.68
CA ASP A 206 -15.46 -5.59 -9.33
C ASP A 206 -13.96 -5.13 -9.34
N CYS A 207 -13.41 -4.88 -10.54
CA CYS A 207 -11.99 -4.61 -10.73
C CYS A 207 -11.76 -3.50 -11.75
N GLY A 208 -10.71 -2.70 -11.55
CA GLY A 208 -10.19 -1.80 -12.58
C GLY A 208 -9.35 -2.54 -13.63
N GLU A 209 -9.15 -1.92 -14.77
CA GLU A 209 -8.25 -2.41 -15.81
C GLU A 209 -6.89 -1.70 -15.70
N ILE A 210 -5.80 -2.45 -15.60
CA ILE A 210 -4.45 -1.91 -15.61
C ILE A 210 -4.18 -1.15 -16.93
N GLY A 211 -3.55 0.01 -16.86
CA GLY A 211 -3.24 0.85 -18.02
C GLY A 211 -4.43 1.68 -18.53
N LYS A 212 -5.51 1.78 -17.74
CA LYS A 212 -6.69 2.59 -18.07
C LYS A 212 -6.87 3.81 -17.16
N GLY A 213 -5.86 4.15 -16.40
CA GLY A 213 -5.86 5.24 -15.44
C GLY A 213 -6.30 4.81 -14.04
N PRO A 214 -6.06 5.68 -13.05
CA PRO A 214 -6.47 5.44 -11.68
C PRO A 214 -7.98 5.32 -11.54
N MET A 215 -8.41 4.72 -10.46
CA MET A 215 -9.82 4.58 -10.08
C MET A 215 -10.19 5.66 -9.06
N ILE A 216 -11.23 6.41 -9.33
CA ILE A 216 -11.79 7.41 -8.41
C ILE A 216 -12.80 6.72 -7.52
N GLY A 217 -12.56 6.71 -6.20
CA GLY A 217 -13.40 6.06 -5.23
C GLY A 217 -14.74 6.79 -5.03
N ILE A 218 -15.82 6.03 -5.06
CA ILE A 218 -17.17 6.47 -4.68
C ILE A 218 -17.66 5.57 -3.54
N SER A 219 -17.86 6.14 -2.36
CA SER A 219 -18.29 5.40 -1.18
C SER A 219 -19.17 6.28 -0.30
N PRO A 220 -20.08 5.71 0.50
CA PRO A 220 -20.89 6.47 1.47
C PRO A 220 -20.07 7.25 2.51
N ILE A 221 -18.81 6.87 2.74
CA ILE A 221 -17.92 7.52 3.72
C ILE A 221 -17.02 8.59 3.10
N LEU A 222 -16.83 8.58 1.79
CA LEU A 222 -16.04 9.59 1.08
C LEU A 222 -16.86 10.85 0.78
N ASP A 223 -16.19 11.99 0.62
CA ASP A 223 -16.85 13.23 0.24
C ASP A 223 -17.27 13.15 -1.25
N SER A 224 -18.59 13.06 -1.47
CA SER A 224 -19.15 12.87 -2.81
C SER A 224 -18.88 14.05 -3.75
N LYS A 225 -18.74 15.26 -3.19
CA LYS A 225 -18.39 16.44 -3.99
C LYS A 225 -16.96 16.36 -4.46
N MET A 226 -16.01 16.02 -3.57
CA MET A 226 -14.61 15.83 -3.95
C MET A 226 -14.46 14.74 -5.01
N SER A 227 -15.07 13.56 -4.83
CA SER A 227 -15.02 12.47 -5.83
C SER A 227 -15.56 12.94 -7.20
N ASN A 228 -16.66 13.70 -7.21
CA ASN A 228 -17.20 14.26 -8.45
C ASN A 228 -16.29 15.34 -9.06
N ASP A 229 -15.72 16.22 -8.26
CA ASP A 229 -14.84 17.29 -8.73
C ASP A 229 -13.54 16.70 -9.31
N ILE A 230 -12.97 15.64 -8.69
CA ILE A 230 -11.83 14.89 -9.22
C ILE A 230 -12.18 14.27 -10.58
N LYS A 231 -13.37 13.67 -10.71
CA LYS A 231 -13.87 13.12 -11.98
C LYS A 231 -13.97 14.19 -13.05
N LEU A 232 -14.62 15.32 -12.77
CA LEU A 232 -14.75 16.42 -13.71
C LEU A 232 -13.39 17.01 -14.11
N THR A 233 -12.45 17.03 -13.18
CA THR A 233 -11.07 17.44 -13.44
C THR A 233 -10.39 16.45 -14.40
N ALA A 234 -10.52 15.16 -14.19
CA ALA A 234 -9.97 14.15 -15.10
C ALA A 234 -10.54 14.33 -16.53
N GLU A 235 -11.85 14.54 -16.66
CA GLU A 235 -12.50 14.81 -17.93
C GLU A 235 -11.97 16.10 -18.60
N LYS A 236 -11.85 17.19 -17.84
CA LYS A 236 -11.37 18.49 -18.31
C LYS A 236 -9.94 18.43 -18.85
N TYR A 237 -9.07 17.69 -18.18
CA TYR A 237 -7.65 17.58 -18.54
C TYR A 237 -7.33 16.37 -19.42
N ASN A 238 -8.36 15.60 -19.83
CA ASN A 238 -8.21 14.36 -20.60
C ASN A 238 -7.27 13.35 -19.94
N ILE A 239 -7.31 13.25 -18.60
CA ILE A 239 -6.56 12.25 -17.84
C ILE A 239 -7.39 10.96 -17.83
N PRO A 240 -6.84 9.82 -18.25
CA PRO A 240 -7.54 8.53 -18.15
C PRO A 240 -7.92 8.25 -16.69
N TYR A 241 -9.14 7.79 -16.48
CA TYR A 241 -9.62 7.40 -15.16
C TYR A 241 -10.68 6.30 -15.24
N GLN A 242 -10.92 5.67 -14.14
CA GLN A 242 -12.00 4.68 -13.93
C GLN A 242 -12.78 5.06 -12.68
N ILE A 243 -13.93 4.42 -12.46
CA ILE A 243 -14.72 4.61 -11.25
C ILE A 243 -14.72 3.32 -10.45
N GLU A 244 -14.47 3.44 -9.16
CA GLU A 244 -14.56 2.36 -8.19
C GLU A 244 -15.68 2.65 -7.19
N VAL A 245 -16.70 1.77 -7.15
CA VAL A 245 -17.83 1.94 -6.23
C VAL A 245 -17.69 0.96 -5.07
N MET A 246 -17.49 1.51 -3.89
CA MET A 246 -17.30 0.75 -2.65
C MET A 246 -18.53 0.92 -1.75
N GLY A 247 -19.32 -0.15 -1.63
CA GLY A 247 -20.41 -0.23 -0.65
C GLY A 247 -19.89 -0.70 0.71
N GLY A 248 -20.74 -0.73 1.72
CA GLY A 248 -20.42 -1.37 2.99
C GLY A 248 -19.82 -0.48 4.09
N GLY A 249 -19.56 0.82 3.82
CA GLY A 249 -19.17 1.78 4.86
C GLY A 249 -17.68 1.72 5.25
N HIS A 250 -16.85 1.12 4.43
CA HIS A 250 -15.38 1.15 4.53
C HIS A 250 -14.78 1.08 3.12
N THR A 251 -13.57 1.60 2.97
CA THR A 251 -12.78 1.50 1.74
C THR A 251 -11.69 0.44 1.83
N GLY A 252 -11.30 0.09 3.05
CA GLY A 252 -10.17 -0.79 3.34
C GLY A 252 -8.81 -0.08 3.20
N THR A 253 -8.81 1.25 3.21
CA THR A 253 -7.63 2.11 3.06
C THR A 253 -7.56 3.15 4.18
N ASN A 254 -6.49 3.93 4.24
CA ASN A 254 -6.33 5.02 5.19
C ASN A 254 -7.46 6.07 5.11
N ALA A 255 -8.19 6.17 4.01
CA ALA A 255 -9.35 7.04 3.90
C ALA A 255 -10.37 6.79 5.01
N ASP A 256 -10.53 5.54 5.48
CA ASP A 256 -11.47 5.16 6.53
C ASP A 256 -11.21 5.91 7.85
N VAL A 257 -9.94 6.10 8.20
CA VAL A 257 -9.57 6.79 9.44
C VAL A 257 -9.43 8.29 9.25
N LEU A 258 -9.09 8.77 8.06
CA LEU A 258 -9.01 10.21 7.76
C LEU A 258 -10.40 10.84 7.81
N THR A 259 -11.42 10.19 7.25
CA THR A 259 -12.80 10.70 7.24
C THR A 259 -13.38 10.98 8.64
N VAL A 260 -12.97 10.23 9.64
CA VAL A 260 -13.49 10.31 11.02
C VAL A 260 -12.50 10.91 12.00
N ASN A 261 -11.35 11.42 11.51
CA ASN A 261 -10.36 12.00 12.41
C ASN A 261 -10.81 13.33 12.98
N GLU A 262 -10.67 13.52 14.30
CA GLU A 262 -11.10 14.71 15.06
C GLU A 262 -12.55 15.12 14.75
N LYS A 263 -12.74 16.20 13.99
CA LYS A 263 -14.04 16.74 13.57
C LYS A 263 -14.54 16.20 12.22
N GLY A 264 -13.82 15.26 11.66
CA GLY A 264 -14.03 14.75 10.32
C GLY A 264 -13.28 15.57 9.27
N ILE A 265 -12.66 14.88 8.30
CA ILE A 265 -11.94 15.48 7.18
C ILE A 265 -12.67 15.11 5.89
N LYS A 266 -12.92 16.09 5.01
CA LYS A 266 -13.39 15.80 3.65
C LYS A 266 -12.33 15.01 2.94
N THR A 267 -12.63 13.76 2.60
CA THR A 267 -11.65 12.84 2.08
C THR A 267 -12.12 12.23 0.76
N ALA A 268 -11.23 12.20 -0.23
CA ALA A 268 -11.38 11.41 -1.44
C ALA A 268 -10.34 10.28 -1.48
N LEU A 269 -10.62 9.25 -2.25
CA LEU A 269 -9.73 8.13 -2.52
C LEU A 269 -9.44 8.05 -4.01
N ILE A 270 -8.17 7.90 -4.36
CA ILE A 270 -7.70 7.58 -5.71
C ILE A 270 -6.91 6.28 -5.63
N SER A 271 -7.42 5.23 -6.28
CA SER A 271 -6.80 3.90 -6.24
C SER A 271 -6.06 3.59 -7.55
N ILE A 272 -4.88 2.99 -7.44
CA ILE A 272 -4.11 2.49 -8.59
C ILE A 272 -4.52 1.05 -8.83
N PRO A 273 -4.98 0.65 -10.05
CA PRO A 273 -5.36 -0.74 -10.30
C PRO A 273 -4.13 -1.64 -10.20
N GLU A 274 -4.21 -2.66 -9.33
CA GLU A 274 -3.14 -3.61 -9.07
C GLU A 274 -3.63 -5.05 -9.18
N LYS A 275 -2.84 -5.94 -9.80
CA LYS A 275 -3.08 -7.38 -9.81
C LYS A 275 -2.24 -8.07 -8.77
N TYR A 276 -2.81 -9.17 -8.22
CA TYR A 276 -2.09 -10.04 -7.30
C TYR A 276 -1.67 -9.36 -6.00
N MET A 277 -2.46 -8.36 -5.57
CA MET A 277 -2.30 -7.67 -4.28
C MET A 277 -2.00 -8.66 -3.15
N HIS A 278 -1.16 -8.24 -2.20
CA HIS A 278 -0.73 -9.06 -1.08
C HIS A 278 0.03 -10.32 -1.50
N SER A 279 0.77 -10.25 -2.60
CA SER A 279 1.63 -11.34 -3.06
C SER A 279 3.06 -10.88 -3.36
N PRO A 280 4.05 -11.79 -3.48
CA PRO A 280 5.40 -11.39 -3.83
C PRO A 280 5.57 -10.93 -5.30
N VAL A 281 4.49 -10.92 -6.08
CA VAL A 281 4.50 -10.67 -7.55
C VAL A 281 3.36 -9.73 -7.99
N GLU A 282 3.10 -8.71 -7.19
CA GLU A 282 2.14 -7.66 -7.53
C GLU A 282 2.47 -7.02 -8.89
N VAL A 283 1.44 -6.54 -9.59
CA VAL A 283 1.61 -5.96 -10.93
C VAL A 283 0.80 -4.69 -11.07
N VAL A 284 1.47 -3.59 -11.43
CA VAL A 284 0.85 -2.32 -11.81
C VAL A 284 1.33 -1.87 -13.19
N ASP A 285 0.65 -0.88 -13.76
CA ASP A 285 1.11 -0.14 -14.92
C ASP A 285 1.67 1.21 -14.47
N THR A 286 2.91 1.55 -14.84
CA THR A 286 3.54 2.81 -14.44
C THR A 286 2.81 4.02 -15.01
N ALA A 287 2.09 3.87 -16.14
CA ALA A 287 1.25 4.93 -16.67
C ALA A 287 0.06 5.27 -15.75
N ASP A 288 -0.48 4.29 -15.00
CA ASP A 288 -1.54 4.56 -14.03
C ASP A 288 -0.98 5.34 -12.83
N VAL A 289 0.26 5.07 -12.40
CA VAL A 289 0.97 5.84 -11.36
C VAL A 289 1.19 7.29 -11.81
N GLU A 290 1.66 7.51 -13.03
CA GLU A 290 1.86 8.84 -13.62
C GLU A 290 0.54 9.60 -13.79
N ASN A 291 -0.53 8.92 -14.23
CA ASN A 291 -1.85 9.49 -14.34
C ASN A 291 -2.44 9.87 -12.98
N THR A 292 -2.17 9.08 -11.92
CA THR A 292 -2.54 9.41 -10.54
C THR A 292 -1.88 10.71 -10.10
N ALA A 293 -0.57 10.84 -10.31
CA ALA A 293 0.16 12.07 -10.00
C ALA A 293 -0.42 13.29 -10.76
N SER A 294 -0.69 13.12 -12.05
CA SER A 294 -1.26 14.16 -12.90
C SER A 294 -2.66 14.58 -12.45
N LEU A 295 -3.47 13.63 -12.03
CA LEU A 295 -4.84 13.86 -11.53
C LEU A 295 -4.83 14.63 -10.21
N ILE A 296 -3.95 14.26 -9.26
CA ILE A 296 -3.76 14.98 -8.00
C ILE A 296 -3.39 16.45 -8.27
N VAL A 297 -2.39 16.68 -9.12
CA VAL A 297 -1.94 18.04 -9.46
C VAL A 297 -3.05 18.85 -10.12
N ALA A 298 -3.76 18.26 -11.09
CA ALA A 298 -4.85 18.93 -11.80
C ALA A 298 -5.99 19.30 -10.84
N TYR A 299 -6.41 18.37 -9.99
CA TYR A 299 -7.46 18.62 -8.99
C TYR A 299 -7.07 19.75 -8.03
N VAL A 300 -5.87 19.71 -7.47
CA VAL A 300 -5.39 20.76 -6.55
C VAL A 300 -5.35 22.12 -7.23
N LYS A 301 -4.88 22.20 -8.50
CA LYS A 301 -4.89 23.46 -9.28
C LYS A 301 -6.30 24.02 -9.47
N GLU A 302 -7.25 23.19 -9.88
CA GLU A 302 -8.65 23.59 -10.04
C GLU A 302 -9.27 24.06 -8.74
N ARG A 303 -9.06 23.27 -7.67
CA ARG A 303 -9.62 23.56 -6.36
C ARG A 303 -9.13 24.89 -5.77
N VAL A 304 -7.83 25.17 -5.88
CA VAL A 304 -7.23 26.44 -5.44
C VAL A 304 -7.70 27.58 -6.34
N GLY A 305 -7.88 27.37 -7.64
CA GLY A 305 -8.46 28.34 -8.56
C GLY A 305 -9.88 28.76 -8.17
N GLU A 306 -10.73 27.80 -7.82
CA GLU A 306 -12.11 28.07 -7.35
C GLU A 306 -12.17 28.88 -6.05
N ILE A 307 -11.25 28.61 -5.10
CA ILE A 307 -11.23 29.30 -3.81
C ILE A 307 -10.79 30.76 -3.94
N ASN A 308 -9.93 31.06 -4.94
CA ASN A 308 -9.37 32.39 -5.16
C ASN A 308 -10.20 33.22 -6.16
N ALA A 309 -11.27 32.67 -6.76
CA ALA A 309 -12.16 33.33 -7.70
C ALA A 309 -13.34 34.01 -6.98
#